data_1410af387a8ce9be3808176a4e69e221
#
_entry.id   1410af387a8ce9be3808176a4e69e221
#
_cell.length_a   1.000
_cell.length_b   1.000
_cell.length_c   1.000
_cell.angle_alpha   90.00
_cell.angle_beta   90.00
_cell.angle_gamma   90.00
#
_symmetry.space_group_name_H-M   'P 1'
#
loop_
_entity.id
_entity.type
_entity.pdbx_description
1 polymer ?
#
loop_
_entity_poly.entity_id
_entity_poly.type
_entity_poly.pdbx_seq_one_letter_code
_entity_poly.pdbx_strand_id
1 'polypeptide(L)'
;MPHLRTPNKRCFLTSDNTELFYRHWPAMSVSTTPKVIVLFHRGHEHSGRLQHIVDELAMPEMIFYAWDARGHGYSPGQRGYSPSLARSVQDMDEFIRFVAADSQTPLENIVVVAQSVGAVLAATWAHDYAPNIRGLILASPAFKVKLYV
;
A
#
# COMPACT_ATOMS: atom_id res chain seq x y z
N MET A 1 11.05 12.78 21.93
CA MET A 1 10.99 12.99 20.47
C MET A 1 10.71 11.66 19.79
N PRO A 2 9.64 11.53 19.06
CA PRO A 2 9.49 10.34 18.25
C PRO A 2 10.62 10.33 17.21
N HIS A 3 11.33 9.22 17.12
CA HIS A 3 12.30 9.04 16.06
C HIS A 3 11.55 8.91 14.75
N LEU A 4 11.70 9.89 13.88
CA LEU A 4 11.15 9.84 12.53
C LEU A 4 11.85 8.71 11.76
N ARG A 5 11.07 7.76 11.28
CA ARG A 5 11.60 6.66 10.47
C ARG A 5 11.86 7.17 9.05
N THR A 6 12.98 6.77 8.49
CA THR A 6 13.37 7.18 7.13
C THR A 6 13.08 6.04 6.16
N PRO A 7 12.28 6.29 5.10
CA PRO A 7 12.00 5.25 4.12
C PRO A 7 13.12 5.10 3.10
N ASN A 8 13.29 3.87 2.62
CA ASN A 8 13.96 3.61 1.36
C ASN A 8 12.97 3.90 0.22
N LYS A 9 13.45 4.49 -0.87
CA LYS A 9 12.64 4.83 -2.05
C LYS A 9 13.07 3.96 -3.21
N ARG A 10 12.16 3.16 -3.76
CA ARG A 10 12.46 2.18 -4.80
C ARG A 10 11.31 2.06 -5.78
N CYS A 11 11.49 1.25 -6.81
CA CYS A 11 10.43 0.90 -7.74
C CYS A 11 10.31 -0.62 -7.86
N PHE A 12 9.12 -1.10 -8.18
CA PHE A 12 8.91 -2.49 -8.56
C PHE A 12 8.24 -2.53 -9.94
N LEU A 13 8.50 -3.61 -10.68
CA LEU A 13 8.00 -3.75 -12.04
C LEU A 13 6.73 -4.60 -12.05
N THR A 14 5.66 -4.05 -12.58
CA THR A 14 4.39 -4.77 -12.78
C THR A 14 4.48 -5.70 -13.98
N SER A 15 3.51 -6.60 -14.12
CA SER A 15 3.45 -7.55 -15.24
C SER A 15 3.29 -6.88 -16.60
N ASP A 16 2.80 -5.63 -16.66
CA ASP A 16 2.73 -4.83 -17.89
C ASP A 16 3.92 -3.91 -18.08
N ASN A 17 5.05 -4.19 -17.39
CA ASN A 17 6.31 -3.45 -17.48
C ASN A 17 6.21 -1.98 -17.02
N THR A 18 5.33 -1.68 -16.08
CA THR A 18 5.25 -0.35 -15.47
C THR A 18 6.01 -0.32 -14.17
N GLU A 19 6.93 0.63 -14.02
CA GLU A 19 7.69 0.81 -12.78
C GLU A 19 6.88 1.67 -11.81
N LEU A 20 6.31 1.05 -10.79
CA LEU A 20 5.59 1.75 -9.73
C LEU A 20 6.54 2.06 -8.58
N PHE A 21 6.50 3.30 -8.11
CA PHE A 21 7.31 3.79 -7.01
C PHE A 21 6.72 3.32 -5.68
N TYR A 22 7.59 3.01 -4.70
CA TYR A 22 7.15 2.71 -3.34
C TYR A 22 8.16 3.19 -2.30
N ARG A 23 7.67 3.35 -1.07
CA ARG A 23 8.49 3.60 0.11
C ARG A 23 8.47 2.37 1.02
N HIS A 24 9.62 2.07 1.56
CA HIS A 24 9.83 0.96 2.49
C HIS A 24 10.49 1.48 3.76
N TRP A 25 9.85 1.25 4.89
CA TRP A 25 10.40 1.56 6.22
C TRP A 25 10.81 0.24 6.87
N PRO A 26 12.11 -0.06 6.94
CA PRO A 26 12.58 -1.29 7.58
C PRO A 26 12.28 -1.28 9.07
N ALA A 27 12.15 -2.47 9.67
CA ALA A 27 12.00 -2.60 11.11
C ALA A 27 13.19 -1.99 11.82
N MET A 28 12.94 -1.31 12.94
CA MET A 28 13.98 -0.69 13.76
C MET A 28 14.50 -1.63 14.84
N SER A 29 13.77 -2.72 15.10
CA SER A 29 14.18 -3.77 16.03
C SER A 29 14.07 -5.13 15.36
N VAL A 30 14.94 -6.07 15.79
CA VAL A 30 14.95 -7.43 15.26
C VAL A 30 13.77 -8.22 15.82
N SER A 31 13.03 -8.89 14.92
CA SER A 31 11.98 -9.83 15.29
C SER A 31 12.25 -11.18 14.62
N THR A 32 12.00 -12.25 15.34
CA THR A 32 12.05 -13.63 14.80
C THR A 32 10.84 -13.92 13.92
N THR A 33 9.78 -13.11 14.04
CA THR A 33 8.53 -13.25 13.28
C THR A 33 8.21 -11.92 12.61
N PRO A 34 8.80 -11.66 11.42
CA PRO A 34 8.58 -10.38 10.74
C PRO A 34 7.09 -10.19 10.41
N LYS A 35 6.62 -8.97 10.62
CA LYS A 35 5.26 -8.53 10.29
C LYS A 35 5.33 -7.26 9.47
N VAL A 36 4.45 -7.15 8.50
CA VAL A 36 4.41 -6.03 7.57
C VAL A 36 3.05 -5.35 7.61
N ILE A 37 3.06 -4.04 7.60
CA ILE A 37 1.88 -3.22 7.34
C ILE A 37 2.06 -2.55 5.98
N VAL A 38 1.11 -2.76 5.08
CA VAL A 38 1.09 -2.11 3.76
C VAL A 38 0.02 -1.04 3.78
N LEU A 39 0.41 0.18 3.43
CA LEU A 39 -0.45 1.35 3.41
C LEU A 39 -0.78 1.74 1.98
N PHE A 40 -2.07 1.87 1.66
CA PHE A 40 -2.55 2.35 0.36
C PHE A 40 -3.21 3.72 0.53
N HIS A 41 -2.67 4.71 -0.18
CA HIS A 41 -3.13 6.09 -0.11
C HIS A 41 -4.50 6.29 -0.79
N ARG A 42 -5.16 7.39 -0.46
CA ARG A 42 -6.40 7.84 -1.12
C ARG A 42 -6.13 8.41 -2.51
N GLY A 43 -7.18 8.69 -3.27
CA GLY A 43 -7.08 9.34 -4.58
C GLY A 43 -6.38 10.71 -4.48
N HIS A 44 -5.64 11.08 -5.54
CA HIS A 44 -4.87 12.33 -5.62
C HIS A 44 -3.83 12.52 -4.51
N GLU A 45 -3.38 11.44 -3.93
CA GLU A 45 -2.35 11.40 -2.89
C GLU A 45 -1.15 10.57 -3.37
N HIS A 46 -0.23 10.30 -2.47
CA HIS A 46 0.96 9.47 -2.70
C HIS A 46 1.52 8.98 -1.36
N SER A 47 2.46 8.04 -1.42
CA SER A 47 3.03 7.43 -0.22
C SER A 47 3.76 8.41 0.70
N GLY A 48 4.26 9.51 0.18
CA GLY A 48 4.92 10.54 0.99
C GLY A 48 4.00 11.17 2.03
N ARG A 49 2.69 11.15 1.81
CA ARG A 49 1.69 11.66 2.77
C ARG A 49 1.39 10.68 3.91
N LEU A 50 1.95 9.48 3.86
CA LEU A 50 1.70 8.43 4.85
C LEU A 50 2.79 8.33 5.92
N GLN A 51 3.84 9.14 5.82
CA GLN A 51 4.94 9.15 6.79
C GLN A 51 4.43 9.33 8.22
N HIS A 52 3.46 10.22 8.44
CA HIS A 52 2.92 10.48 9.77
C HIS A 52 2.26 9.25 10.38
N ILE A 53 1.62 8.39 9.58
CA ILE A 53 1.01 7.16 10.07
C ILE A 53 2.08 6.21 10.59
N VAL A 54 3.16 6.04 9.85
CA VAL A 54 4.30 5.19 10.26
C VAL A 54 4.89 5.69 11.59
N ASP A 55 5.07 7.01 11.71
CA ASP A 55 5.68 7.61 12.90
C ASP A 55 4.73 7.56 14.11
N GLU A 56 3.45 7.88 13.91
CA GLU A 56 2.46 7.94 14.99
C GLU A 56 2.07 6.58 15.54
N LEU A 57 2.08 5.53 14.73
CA LEU A 57 1.81 4.18 15.20
C LEU A 57 2.86 3.69 16.20
N ALA A 58 4.07 4.23 16.12
CA ALA A 58 5.16 3.91 17.06
C ALA A 58 5.36 2.40 17.26
N MET A 59 5.42 1.67 16.16
CA MET A 59 5.61 0.20 16.15
C MET A 59 6.97 -0.13 15.52
N PRO A 60 8.07 -0.02 16.30
CA PRO A 60 9.43 -0.14 15.75
C PRO A 60 9.77 -1.52 15.20
N GLU A 61 9.07 -2.56 15.63
CA GLU A 61 9.26 -3.94 15.16
C GLU A 61 8.56 -4.21 13.82
N MET A 62 7.67 -3.32 13.39
CA MET A 62 6.91 -3.51 12.15
C MET A 62 7.66 -2.96 10.95
N ILE A 63 7.56 -3.67 9.84
CA ILE A 63 8.01 -3.23 8.53
C ILE A 63 6.83 -2.54 7.85
N PHE A 64 7.07 -1.38 7.24
CA PHE A 64 6.02 -0.66 6.51
C PHE A 64 6.37 -0.55 5.03
N TYR A 65 5.36 -0.66 4.19
CA TYR A 65 5.44 -0.39 2.76
C TYR A 65 4.27 0.51 2.37
N ALA A 66 4.50 1.40 1.44
CA ALA A 66 3.45 2.21 0.82
C ALA A 66 3.84 2.54 -0.61
N TRP A 67 2.95 2.29 -1.55
CA TRP A 67 3.20 2.58 -2.96
C TRP A 67 2.71 3.97 -3.36
N ASP A 68 3.18 4.44 -4.51
CA ASP A 68 2.49 5.45 -5.29
C ASP A 68 1.73 4.71 -6.38
N ALA A 69 0.40 4.77 -6.35
CA ALA A 69 -0.42 4.08 -7.34
C ALA A 69 -0.12 4.60 -8.76
N ARG A 70 -0.41 3.79 -9.76
CA ARG A 70 -0.30 4.18 -11.17
C ARG A 70 -0.95 5.54 -11.38
N GLY A 71 -0.26 6.47 -12.04
CA GLY A 71 -0.74 7.83 -12.28
C GLY A 71 -0.68 8.76 -11.05
N HIS A 72 -0.04 8.35 -9.96
CA HIS A 72 0.08 9.13 -8.72
C HIS A 72 1.54 9.29 -8.31
N GLY A 73 1.83 10.39 -7.62
CA GLY A 73 3.14 10.64 -7.05
C GLY A 73 4.28 10.48 -8.06
N TYR A 74 5.27 9.68 -7.70
CA TYR A 74 6.42 9.39 -8.59
C TYR A 74 6.18 8.20 -9.52
N SER A 75 5.03 7.55 -9.44
CA SER A 75 4.69 6.49 -10.39
C SER A 75 4.30 7.07 -11.74
N PRO A 76 4.62 6.38 -12.86
CA PRO A 76 4.30 6.85 -14.20
C PRO A 76 2.80 6.73 -14.51
N GLY A 77 2.42 7.28 -15.65
CA GLY A 77 1.07 7.25 -16.18
C GLY A 77 0.40 8.61 -16.21
N GLN A 78 -0.74 8.69 -16.87
CA GLN A 78 -1.54 9.90 -16.87
C GLN A 78 -2.02 10.19 -15.44
N ARG A 79 -1.87 11.43 -15.01
CA ARG A 79 -2.17 11.83 -13.63
C ARG A 79 -3.61 11.51 -13.21
N GLY A 80 -3.72 10.75 -12.11
CA GLY A 80 -5.00 10.34 -11.55
C GLY A 80 -5.76 9.29 -12.36
N TYR A 81 -5.14 8.67 -13.35
CA TYR A 81 -5.78 7.75 -14.27
C TYR A 81 -5.21 6.33 -14.16
N SER A 82 -6.10 5.35 -14.26
CA SER A 82 -5.75 3.94 -14.46
C SER A 82 -6.58 3.40 -15.63
N PRO A 83 -6.04 2.49 -16.45
CA PRO A 83 -6.75 1.92 -17.59
C PRO A 83 -8.08 1.26 -17.23
N SER A 84 -8.15 0.63 -16.06
CA SER A 84 -9.37 -0.03 -15.59
C SER A 84 -9.27 -0.29 -14.08
N LEU A 85 -10.43 -0.54 -13.46
CA LEU A 85 -10.49 -1.01 -12.08
C LEU A 85 -9.73 -2.34 -11.93
N ALA A 86 -9.91 -3.25 -12.87
CA ALA A 86 -9.24 -4.54 -12.89
C ALA A 86 -7.72 -4.39 -12.90
N ARG A 87 -7.17 -3.44 -13.68
CA ARG A 87 -5.73 -3.19 -13.71
C ARG A 87 -5.22 -2.65 -12.37
N SER A 88 -5.95 -1.73 -11.75
CA SER A 88 -5.57 -1.17 -10.44
C SER A 88 -5.59 -2.25 -9.35
N VAL A 89 -6.58 -3.12 -9.36
CA VAL A 89 -6.66 -4.24 -8.41
C VAL A 89 -5.55 -5.25 -8.65
N GLN A 90 -5.21 -5.52 -9.91
CA GLN A 90 -4.08 -6.38 -10.27
C GLN A 90 -2.75 -5.77 -9.84
N ASP A 91 -2.56 -4.46 -10.03
CA ASP A 91 -1.38 -3.75 -9.53
C ASP A 91 -1.23 -3.95 -8.01
N MET A 92 -2.34 -3.85 -7.29
CA MET A 92 -2.36 -4.04 -5.83
C MET A 92 -1.96 -5.47 -5.45
N ASP A 93 -2.49 -6.48 -6.12
CA ASP A 93 -2.13 -7.88 -5.88
C ASP A 93 -0.65 -8.12 -6.16
N GLU A 94 -0.15 -7.61 -7.28
CA GLU A 94 1.26 -7.73 -7.64
C GLU A 94 2.16 -7.04 -6.61
N PHE A 95 1.77 -5.87 -6.11
CA PHE A 95 2.52 -5.17 -5.08
C PHE A 95 2.56 -5.97 -3.77
N ILE A 96 1.42 -6.47 -3.30
CA ILE A 96 1.37 -7.27 -2.06
C ILE A 96 2.25 -8.52 -2.17
N ARG A 97 2.23 -9.21 -3.32
CA ARG A 97 3.10 -10.37 -3.54
C ARG A 97 4.56 -9.99 -3.62
N PHE A 98 4.88 -8.86 -4.23
CA PHE A 98 6.22 -8.29 -4.22
C PHE A 98 6.70 -7.99 -2.79
N VAL A 99 5.85 -7.35 -1.98
CA VAL A 99 6.16 -7.04 -0.57
C VAL A 99 6.43 -8.30 0.23
N ALA A 100 5.63 -9.34 0.06
CA ALA A 100 5.83 -10.62 0.74
C ALA A 100 7.20 -11.22 0.41
N ALA A 101 7.60 -11.21 -0.86
CA ALA A 101 8.88 -11.72 -1.31
C ALA A 101 10.04 -10.83 -0.84
N ASP A 102 9.93 -9.52 -1.01
CA ASP A 102 10.98 -8.55 -0.68
C ASP A 102 11.27 -8.53 0.83
N SER A 103 10.24 -8.62 1.67
CA SER A 103 10.37 -8.64 3.12
C SER A 103 10.57 -10.04 3.70
N GLN A 104 10.53 -11.08 2.86
CA GLN A 104 10.57 -12.48 3.31
C GLN A 104 9.53 -12.76 4.39
N THR A 105 8.31 -12.21 4.20
CA THR A 105 7.20 -12.33 5.13
C THR A 105 6.04 -13.05 4.46
N PRO A 106 5.49 -14.10 5.08
CA PRO A 106 4.33 -14.77 4.51
C PRO A 106 3.10 -13.86 4.52
N LEU A 107 2.17 -14.07 3.58
CA LEU A 107 0.95 -13.26 3.47
C LEU A 107 0.16 -13.19 4.78
N GLU A 108 0.09 -14.27 5.53
CA GLU A 108 -0.61 -14.34 6.83
C GLU A 108 -0.03 -13.42 7.90
N ASN A 109 1.13 -12.83 7.67
CA ASN A 109 1.75 -11.86 8.57
C ASN A 109 1.71 -10.42 8.00
N ILE A 110 0.91 -10.19 6.97
CA ILE A 110 0.73 -8.88 6.34
C ILE A 110 -0.64 -8.32 6.70
N VAL A 111 -0.65 -7.07 7.19
CA VAL A 111 -1.86 -6.27 7.40
C VAL A 111 -1.90 -5.20 6.32
N VAL A 112 -3.05 -5.05 5.69
CA VAL A 112 -3.29 -4.03 4.66
C VAL A 112 -4.18 -2.93 5.24
N VAL A 113 -3.75 -1.69 5.11
CA VAL A 113 -4.51 -0.50 5.51
C VAL A 113 -4.72 0.37 4.28
N ALA A 114 -5.96 0.68 3.95
CA ALA A 114 -6.29 1.45 2.76
C ALA A 114 -7.31 2.55 3.06
N GLN A 115 -7.22 3.67 2.36
CA GLN A 115 -8.05 4.85 2.57
C GLN A 115 -8.86 5.21 1.32
N SER A 116 -10.12 5.59 1.52
CA SER A 116 -11.00 6.18 0.50
C SER A 116 -11.09 5.34 -0.77
N VAL A 117 -10.66 5.84 -1.93
CA VAL A 117 -10.61 5.07 -3.19
C VAL A 117 -9.66 3.88 -3.07
N GLY A 118 -8.55 4.04 -2.38
CA GLY A 118 -7.64 2.92 -2.07
C GLY A 118 -8.34 1.82 -1.28
N ALA A 119 -9.26 2.18 -0.39
CA ALA A 119 -10.06 1.21 0.36
C ALA A 119 -11.04 0.45 -0.53
N VAL A 120 -11.62 1.10 -1.55
CA VAL A 120 -12.48 0.44 -2.55
C VAL A 120 -11.67 -0.59 -3.35
N LEU A 121 -10.48 -0.20 -3.79
CA LEU A 121 -9.57 -1.10 -4.50
C LEU A 121 -9.19 -2.30 -3.63
N ALA A 122 -8.84 -2.06 -2.36
CA ALA A 122 -8.45 -3.12 -1.44
C ALA A 122 -9.62 -4.06 -1.12
N ALA A 123 -10.84 -3.53 -0.98
CA ALA A 123 -12.03 -4.36 -0.78
C ALA A 123 -12.31 -5.23 -2.01
N THR A 124 -12.19 -4.68 -3.22
CA THR A 124 -12.33 -5.41 -4.47
C THR A 124 -11.26 -6.49 -4.60
N TRP A 125 -10.01 -6.14 -4.29
CA TRP A 125 -8.90 -7.08 -4.27
C TRP A 125 -9.16 -8.24 -3.30
N ALA A 126 -9.59 -7.94 -2.08
CA ALA A 126 -9.88 -8.95 -1.08
C ALA A 126 -11.01 -9.90 -1.52
N HIS A 127 -12.04 -9.35 -2.17
CA HIS A 127 -13.16 -10.12 -2.70
C HIS A 127 -12.72 -11.01 -3.86
N ASP A 128 -11.99 -10.45 -4.83
CA ASP A 128 -11.69 -11.15 -6.09
C ASP A 128 -10.53 -12.14 -5.96
N TYR A 129 -9.52 -11.80 -5.15
CA TYR A 129 -8.30 -12.60 -5.01
C TYR A 129 -8.30 -13.46 -3.74
N ALA A 130 -9.18 -13.18 -2.79
CA ALA A 130 -9.29 -13.89 -1.51
C ALA A 130 -7.91 -14.17 -0.86
N PRO A 131 -7.04 -13.14 -0.71
CA PRO A 131 -5.69 -13.34 -0.21
C PRO A 131 -5.70 -13.76 1.27
N ASN A 132 -4.79 -14.66 1.63
CA ASN A 132 -4.65 -15.12 3.01
C ASN A 132 -3.78 -14.15 3.82
N ILE A 133 -4.24 -12.91 3.94
CA ILE A 133 -3.57 -11.88 4.76
C ILE A 133 -4.06 -11.92 6.21
N ARG A 134 -3.29 -11.30 7.11
CA ARG A 134 -3.62 -11.25 8.54
C ARG A 134 -4.80 -10.36 8.84
N GLY A 135 -4.95 -9.25 8.12
CA GLY A 135 -6.05 -8.32 8.36
C GLY A 135 -6.13 -7.25 7.29
N LEU A 136 -7.33 -6.68 7.16
CA LEU A 136 -7.62 -5.60 6.22
C LEU A 136 -8.36 -4.50 6.96
N ILE A 137 -7.81 -3.29 6.94
CA ILE A 137 -8.40 -2.10 7.53
C ILE A 137 -8.80 -1.15 6.41
N LEU A 138 -10.08 -0.86 6.31
CA LEU A 138 -10.64 0.06 5.31
C LEU A 138 -11.07 1.35 6.01
N ALA A 139 -10.33 2.43 5.76
CA ALA A 139 -10.60 3.73 6.34
C ALA A 139 -11.42 4.58 5.36
N SER A 140 -12.63 4.96 5.75
CA SER A 140 -13.54 5.80 4.97
C SER A 140 -13.67 5.35 3.50
N PRO A 141 -14.07 4.09 3.25
CA PRO A 141 -14.15 3.58 1.89
C PRO A 141 -15.18 4.34 1.05
N ALA A 142 -14.75 4.80 -0.12
CA ALA A 142 -15.59 5.62 -1.01
C ALA A 142 -16.45 4.75 -1.94
N PHE A 143 -17.25 3.84 -1.37
CA PHE A 143 -18.13 2.97 -2.16
C PHE A 143 -19.24 3.74 -2.87
N LYS A 144 -19.62 4.89 -2.33
CA LYS A 144 -20.65 5.76 -2.91
C LYS A 144 -20.30 7.21 -2.65
N VAL A 145 -20.26 8.00 -3.69
CA VAL A 145 -20.04 9.44 -3.61
C VAL A 145 -21.35 10.17 -3.86
N LYS A 146 -21.77 11.04 -2.93
CA LYS A 146 -22.87 11.97 -3.16
C LYS A 146 -22.29 13.22 -3.81
N LEU A 147 -22.74 13.52 -5.01
CA LEU A 147 -22.48 14.79 -5.64
C LEU A 147 -23.54 15.78 -5.16
N TYR A 148 -23.12 16.79 -4.42
CA TYR A 148 -23.99 17.93 -4.11
C TYR A 148 -23.89 18.89 -5.31
N VAL A 149 -24.98 19.02 -6.00
CA VAL A 149 -25.13 19.98 -7.10
C VAL A 149 -25.62 21.30 -6.54
#